data_da22c7266b9157e968eba23322f4ff74
#
_entry.id   da22c7266b9157e968eba23322f4ff74
#
_cell.length_a   1.000
_cell.length_b   1.000
_cell.length_c   1.000
_cell.angle_alpha   90.00
_cell.angle_beta   90.00
_cell.angle_gamma   90.00
#
_symmetry.space_group_name_H-M   'P 1'
#
loop_
_entity.id
_entity.type
_entity.pdbx_description
1 polymer ?
#
loop_
_entity_poly.entity_id
_entity_poly.type
_entity_poly.pdbx_seq_one_letter_code
_entity_poly.pdbx_strand_id
1 'polypeptide(L)'
;LYKLNNTPQSNMLLIVWGSGEQASTIGELAVCQVESLLTAYTEKTDKNSFMQNLLLDRYSQVEAFNKAARLHITPSARRAVFLVETKQHKDENALATIRNIFSARTRDFITALDDSGIIVVRELQSTESYEELDGIACMLVDMLNTEAMTSAWVSYSNVADDIMELSDAYKEARTALEVGKIFYADKNVFG
;
A
#
# COMPACT_ATOMS: atom_id res chain seq x y z
N LEU A 1 -15.09 -19.47 26.50
CA LEU A 1 -15.40 -19.43 25.07
C LEU A 1 -15.95 -18.05 24.73
N TYR A 2 -15.30 -17.31 23.86
CA TYR A 2 -15.69 -15.96 23.47
C TYR A 2 -16.00 -15.91 21.99
N LYS A 3 -17.13 -15.30 21.61
CA LYS A 3 -17.49 -15.05 20.21
C LYS A 3 -16.91 -13.70 19.80
N LEU A 4 -16.17 -13.65 18.68
CA LEU A 4 -15.63 -12.42 18.11
C LEU A 4 -16.71 -11.78 17.21
N ASN A 5 -17.08 -10.53 17.52
CA ASN A 5 -18.24 -9.89 16.87
C ASN A 5 -17.92 -9.07 15.63
N ASN A 6 -16.63 -8.82 15.36
CA ASN A 6 -16.19 -7.89 14.30
C ASN A 6 -15.68 -8.57 13.02
N THR A 7 -16.16 -9.76 12.69
CA THR A 7 -15.79 -10.43 11.43
C THR A 7 -16.96 -10.44 10.45
N PRO A 8 -16.90 -9.70 9.33
CA PRO A 8 -18.02 -9.63 8.38
C PRO A 8 -18.34 -10.94 7.65
N GLN A 9 -17.47 -11.94 7.71
CA GLN A 9 -17.58 -13.15 6.87
C GLN A 9 -17.36 -14.49 7.59
N SER A 10 -17.03 -14.52 8.88
CA SER A 10 -16.80 -15.78 9.59
C SER A 10 -17.16 -15.67 11.09
N ASN A 11 -17.88 -16.65 11.60
CA ASN A 11 -18.08 -16.82 13.05
C ASN A 11 -16.76 -17.33 13.65
N MET A 12 -15.93 -16.43 14.16
CA MET A 12 -14.70 -16.80 14.87
C MET A 12 -14.97 -16.94 16.36
N LEU A 13 -14.38 -17.96 16.97
CA LEU A 13 -14.44 -18.25 18.39
C LEU A 13 -13.05 -18.25 18.98
N LEU A 14 -12.84 -17.48 20.05
CA LEU A 14 -11.64 -17.53 20.85
C LEU A 14 -11.86 -18.48 22.02
N ILE A 15 -11.00 -19.49 22.15
CA ILE A 15 -11.02 -20.45 23.25
C ILE A 15 -9.86 -20.18 24.18
N VAL A 16 -10.16 -19.86 25.41
CA VAL A 16 -9.16 -19.66 26.48
C VAL A 16 -9.28 -20.84 27.44
N TRP A 17 -8.15 -21.50 27.71
CA TRP A 17 -8.04 -22.61 28.65
C TRP A 17 -7.37 -22.12 29.93
N GLY A 18 -8.01 -22.32 31.08
CA GLY A 18 -7.47 -21.95 32.38
C GLY A 18 -8.49 -22.11 33.49
N SER A 19 -8.04 -22.02 34.72
CA SER A 19 -8.90 -22.07 35.91
C SER A 19 -8.72 -20.79 36.75
N GLY A 20 -9.83 -20.27 37.30
CA GLY A 20 -9.87 -19.12 38.20
C GLY A 20 -10.24 -17.78 37.49
N GLU A 21 -10.44 -16.73 38.30
CA GLU A 21 -10.84 -15.39 37.82
C GLU A 21 -9.84 -14.75 36.88
N GLN A 22 -8.56 -15.05 37.04
CA GLN A 22 -7.50 -14.53 36.15
C GLN A 22 -7.65 -15.04 34.72
N ALA A 23 -8.09 -16.27 34.51
CA ALA A 23 -8.31 -16.82 33.18
C ALA A 23 -9.45 -16.09 32.45
N SER A 24 -10.49 -15.66 33.16
CA SER A 24 -11.59 -14.87 32.58
C SER A 24 -11.10 -13.48 32.15
N THR A 25 -10.37 -12.77 33.04
CA THR A 25 -9.84 -11.44 32.73
C THR A 25 -8.86 -11.45 31.55
N ILE A 26 -7.96 -12.45 31.51
CA ILE A 26 -7.04 -12.64 30.38
C ILE A 26 -7.84 -12.94 29.10
N GLY A 27 -8.89 -13.74 29.18
CA GLY A 27 -9.77 -14.03 28.06
C GLY A 27 -10.44 -12.79 27.50
N GLU A 28 -11.00 -11.92 28.33
CA GLU A 28 -11.64 -10.66 27.94
C GLU A 28 -10.63 -9.69 27.29
N LEU A 29 -9.45 -9.55 27.87
CA LEU A 29 -8.37 -8.75 27.27
C LEU A 29 -7.94 -9.29 25.92
N ALA A 30 -7.79 -10.60 25.79
CA ALA A 30 -7.43 -11.24 24.52
C ALA A 30 -8.50 -11.02 23.44
N VAL A 31 -9.79 -11.10 23.78
CA VAL A 31 -10.89 -10.79 22.88
C VAL A 31 -10.80 -9.36 22.37
N CYS A 32 -10.65 -8.40 23.28
CA CYS A 32 -10.55 -6.98 22.92
C CYS A 32 -9.36 -6.72 21.99
N GLN A 33 -8.20 -7.31 22.28
CA GLN A 33 -7.00 -7.20 21.45
C GLN A 33 -7.20 -7.80 20.06
N VAL A 34 -7.77 -9.01 19.97
CA VAL A 34 -8.01 -9.70 18.71
C VAL A 34 -9.06 -8.95 17.86
N GLU A 35 -10.14 -8.46 18.46
CA GLU A 35 -11.15 -7.66 17.76
C GLU A 35 -10.55 -6.34 17.23
N SER A 36 -9.71 -5.67 17.98
CA SER A 36 -8.99 -4.46 17.56
C SER A 36 -8.06 -4.74 16.37
N LEU A 37 -7.31 -5.84 16.44
CA LEU A 37 -6.41 -6.25 15.35
C LEU A 37 -7.17 -6.63 14.08
N LEU A 38 -8.29 -7.36 14.21
CA LEU A 38 -9.15 -7.72 13.08
C LEU A 38 -9.76 -6.49 12.42
N THR A 39 -10.22 -5.52 13.21
CA THR A 39 -10.76 -4.26 12.71
C THR A 39 -9.70 -3.49 11.92
N ALA A 40 -8.50 -3.31 12.48
CA ALA A 40 -7.40 -2.64 11.82
C ALA A 40 -6.96 -3.35 10.52
N TYR A 41 -6.94 -4.69 10.53
CA TYR A 41 -6.61 -5.49 9.35
C TYR A 41 -7.66 -5.33 8.24
N THR A 42 -8.95 -5.37 8.61
CA THR A 42 -10.06 -5.19 7.66
C THR A 42 -10.02 -3.80 7.04
N GLU A 43 -9.85 -2.75 7.85
CA GLU A 43 -9.72 -1.38 7.35
C GLU A 43 -8.56 -1.22 6.38
N LYS A 44 -7.39 -1.79 6.70
CA LYS A 44 -6.22 -1.75 5.82
C LYS A 44 -6.47 -2.48 4.51
N THR A 45 -7.13 -3.64 4.56
CA THR A 45 -7.49 -4.44 3.37
C THR A 45 -8.48 -3.69 2.50
N ASP A 46 -9.49 -3.05 3.10
CA ASP A 46 -10.49 -2.26 2.39
C ASP A 46 -9.88 -1.05 1.70
N LYS A 47 -8.96 -0.34 2.38
CA LYS A 47 -8.21 0.79 1.81
C LYS A 47 -7.34 0.35 0.63
N ASN A 48 -6.62 -0.77 0.76
CA ASN A 48 -5.79 -1.30 -0.33
C ASN A 48 -6.63 -1.73 -1.53
N SER A 49 -7.72 -2.45 -1.30
CA SER A 49 -8.66 -2.86 -2.36
C SER A 49 -9.30 -1.67 -3.05
N PHE A 50 -9.64 -0.63 -2.30
CA PHE A 50 -10.15 0.63 -2.85
C PHE A 50 -9.10 1.28 -3.75
N MET A 51 -7.86 1.40 -3.29
CA MET A 51 -6.78 2.02 -4.05
C MET A 51 -6.47 1.23 -5.34
N GLN A 52 -6.39 -0.10 -5.27
CA GLN A 52 -6.22 -0.94 -6.46
C GLN A 52 -7.31 -0.71 -7.51
N ASN A 53 -8.58 -0.68 -7.09
CA ASN A 53 -9.68 -0.46 -8.01
C ASN A 53 -9.68 0.96 -8.60
N LEU A 54 -9.22 1.95 -7.83
CA LEU A 54 -9.08 3.32 -8.28
C LEU A 54 -7.99 3.46 -9.36
N LEU A 55 -6.82 2.88 -9.13
CA LEU A 55 -5.71 2.85 -10.10
C LEU A 55 -6.11 2.16 -11.41
N LEU A 56 -7.03 1.17 -11.35
CA LEU A 56 -7.57 0.46 -12.50
C LEU A 56 -8.79 1.14 -13.14
N ASP A 57 -9.13 2.35 -12.73
CA ASP A 57 -10.27 3.12 -13.25
C ASP A 57 -11.62 2.39 -13.16
N ARG A 58 -11.83 1.67 -12.04
CA ARG A 58 -13.04 0.85 -11.82
C ARG A 58 -14.16 1.57 -11.10
N TYR A 59 -13.97 2.82 -10.71
CA TYR A 59 -14.97 3.61 -10.00
C TYR A 59 -15.39 4.83 -10.81
N SER A 60 -16.68 5.12 -10.81
CA SER A 60 -17.16 6.45 -11.19
C SER A 60 -16.72 7.49 -10.15
N GLN A 61 -16.67 8.74 -10.54
CA GLN A 61 -16.30 9.85 -9.66
C GLN A 61 -17.10 9.84 -8.35
N VAL A 62 -18.42 9.69 -8.43
CA VAL A 62 -19.32 9.70 -7.25
C VAL A 62 -19.00 8.52 -6.31
N GLU A 63 -18.76 7.34 -6.86
CA GLU A 63 -18.42 6.15 -6.07
C GLU A 63 -17.05 6.29 -5.40
N ALA A 64 -16.06 6.83 -6.13
CA ALA A 64 -14.72 7.06 -5.60
C ALA A 64 -14.75 8.02 -4.40
N PHE A 65 -15.43 9.16 -4.52
CA PHE A 65 -15.56 10.13 -3.44
C PHE A 65 -16.31 9.56 -2.23
N ASN A 66 -17.42 8.85 -2.45
CA ASN A 66 -18.19 8.24 -1.36
C ASN A 66 -17.39 7.18 -0.61
N LYS A 67 -16.64 6.33 -1.34
CA LYS A 67 -15.78 5.32 -0.72
C LYS A 67 -14.59 5.94 -0.01
N ALA A 68 -13.93 6.93 -0.61
CA ALA A 68 -12.84 7.67 0.03
C ALA A 68 -13.28 8.27 1.38
N ALA A 69 -14.45 8.92 1.42
CA ALA A 69 -15.01 9.48 2.65
C ALA A 69 -15.23 8.40 3.72
N ARG A 70 -15.80 7.25 3.35
CA ARG A 70 -16.01 6.11 4.28
C ARG A 70 -14.71 5.52 4.82
N LEU A 71 -13.66 5.53 4.01
CA LEU A 71 -12.34 4.99 4.36
C LEU A 71 -11.41 6.04 5.00
N HIS A 72 -11.92 7.24 5.24
CA HIS A 72 -11.15 8.38 5.77
C HIS A 72 -9.91 8.72 4.92
N ILE A 73 -10.07 8.65 3.59
CA ILE A 73 -9.04 9.03 2.62
C ILE A 73 -9.39 10.43 2.09
N THR A 74 -8.46 11.36 2.19
CA THR A 74 -8.64 12.74 1.69
C THR A 74 -8.60 12.75 0.16
N PRO A 75 -9.68 13.11 -0.57
CA PRO A 75 -9.68 13.05 -2.03
C PRO A 75 -8.70 14.04 -2.67
N SER A 76 -8.63 15.26 -2.16
CA SER A 76 -7.79 16.36 -2.69
C SER A 76 -6.36 16.36 -2.13
N ALA A 77 -5.86 15.26 -1.61
CA ALA A 77 -4.47 15.17 -1.20
C ALA A 77 -3.57 14.92 -2.41
N ARG A 78 -2.44 15.64 -2.45
CA ARG A 78 -1.41 15.47 -3.49
C ARG A 78 -0.75 14.10 -3.35
N ARG A 79 -0.67 13.36 -4.45
CA ARG A 79 -0.08 12.02 -4.44
C ARG A 79 0.77 11.78 -5.67
N ALA A 80 1.78 10.93 -5.53
CA ALA A 80 2.52 10.38 -6.65
C ALA A 80 2.45 8.85 -6.61
N VAL A 81 2.47 8.24 -7.78
CA VAL A 81 2.46 6.79 -7.96
C VAL A 81 3.85 6.34 -8.32
N PHE A 82 4.41 5.42 -7.54
CA PHE A 82 5.66 4.74 -7.84
C PHE A 82 5.35 3.30 -8.24
N LEU A 83 5.97 2.85 -9.32
CA LEU A 83 5.98 1.45 -9.74
C LEU A 83 7.36 0.87 -9.51
N VAL A 84 7.39 -0.25 -8.81
CA VAL A 84 8.62 -1.01 -8.56
C VAL A 84 8.47 -2.37 -9.20
N GLU A 85 9.32 -2.69 -10.16
CA GLU A 85 9.38 -4.01 -10.78
C GLU A 85 10.69 -4.69 -10.41
N THR A 86 10.60 -5.88 -9.84
CA THR A 86 11.77 -6.70 -9.47
C THR A 86 12.05 -7.75 -10.54
N LYS A 87 13.32 -8.17 -10.66
CA LYS A 87 13.70 -9.24 -11.60
C LYS A 87 13.10 -10.60 -11.22
N GLN A 88 12.80 -10.79 -9.94
CA GLN A 88 12.21 -12.03 -9.43
C GLN A 88 10.71 -11.83 -9.27
N HIS A 89 9.92 -12.74 -9.83
CA HIS A 89 8.48 -12.75 -9.59
C HIS A 89 8.17 -13.06 -8.12
N LYS A 90 7.21 -12.35 -7.52
CA LYS A 90 6.75 -12.52 -6.13
C LYS A 90 7.87 -12.40 -5.10
N ASP A 91 8.68 -11.38 -5.22
CA ASP A 91 9.72 -11.11 -4.23
C ASP A 91 9.11 -10.58 -2.92
N GLU A 92 8.82 -11.50 -1.99
CA GLU A 92 8.25 -11.16 -0.68
C GLU A 92 9.21 -10.29 0.15
N ASN A 93 10.53 -10.45 -0.06
CA ASN A 93 11.53 -9.64 0.62
C ASN A 93 11.50 -8.19 0.10
N ALA A 94 11.37 -7.99 -1.21
CA ALA A 94 11.20 -6.66 -1.79
C ALA A 94 9.95 -5.97 -1.26
N LEU A 95 8.82 -6.68 -1.23
CA LEU A 95 7.57 -6.13 -0.68
C LEU A 95 7.70 -5.79 0.81
N ALA A 96 8.36 -6.64 1.60
CA ALA A 96 8.60 -6.40 3.02
C ALA A 96 9.51 -5.19 3.23
N THR A 97 10.59 -5.06 2.47
CA THR A 97 11.51 -3.91 2.51
C THR A 97 10.78 -2.61 2.17
N ILE A 98 10.00 -2.58 1.08
CA ILE A 98 9.20 -1.40 0.71
C ILE A 98 8.21 -1.04 1.82
N ARG A 99 7.51 -2.02 2.39
CA ARG A 99 6.61 -1.78 3.52
C ARG A 99 7.33 -1.19 4.73
N ASN A 100 8.53 -1.63 5.02
CA ASN A 100 9.33 -1.10 6.14
C ASN A 100 9.74 0.36 5.89
N ILE A 101 10.16 0.70 4.67
CA ILE A 101 10.53 2.07 4.28
C ILE A 101 9.37 3.04 4.50
N PHE A 102 8.16 2.65 4.07
CA PHE A 102 6.96 3.49 4.16
C PHE A 102 6.12 3.27 5.43
N SER A 103 6.54 2.36 6.35
CA SER A 103 5.78 2.00 7.55
C SER A 103 5.56 3.17 8.52
N ALA A 104 6.46 4.15 8.52
CA ALA A 104 6.36 5.33 9.37
C ALA A 104 5.26 6.32 8.93
N ARG A 105 4.72 6.17 7.71
CA ARG A 105 3.67 7.03 7.15
C ARG A 105 2.39 6.23 6.95
N THR A 106 1.38 6.54 7.73
CA THR A 106 0.09 5.82 7.71
C THR A 106 -0.79 6.14 6.50
N ARG A 107 -0.38 7.10 5.66
CA ARG A 107 -1.16 7.60 4.52
C ARG A 107 -0.69 7.09 3.16
N ASP A 108 0.44 6.38 3.14
CA ASP A 108 0.95 5.73 1.93
C ASP A 108 0.27 4.38 1.72
N PHE A 109 -0.02 4.04 0.47
CA PHE A 109 -0.64 2.76 0.11
C PHE A 109 0.35 1.93 -0.68
N ILE A 110 0.55 0.70 -0.24
CA ILE A 110 1.44 -0.25 -0.89
C ILE A 110 0.61 -1.45 -1.31
N THR A 111 0.56 -1.69 -2.60
CA THR A 111 -0.22 -2.79 -3.17
C THR A 111 0.56 -3.46 -4.29
N ALA A 112 0.22 -4.71 -4.59
CA ALA A 112 0.68 -5.42 -5.78
C ALA A 112 -0.53 -5.61 -6.69
N LEU A 113 -0.40 -5.32 -7.99
CA LEU A 113 -1.45 -5.55 -8.98
C LEU A 113 -1.28 -6.88 -9.68
N ASP A 114 -0.04 -7.33 -9.83
CA ASP A 114 0.33 -8.58 -10.47
C ASP A 114 1.54 -9.22 -9.76
N ASP A 115 2.05 -10.30 -10.33
CA ASP A 115 3.12 -11.10 -9.75
C ASP A 115 4.51 -10.42 -9.81
N SER A 116 4.68 -9.30 -10.51
CA SER A 116 6.00 -8.68 -10.74
C SER A 116 6.09 -7.23 -10.28
N GLY A 117 4.96 -6.57 -10.05
CA GLY A 117 4.91 -5.14 -9.78
C GLY A 117 4.39 -4.79 -8.38
N ILE A 118 5.14 -3.95 -7.67
CA ILE A 118 4.70 -3.33 -6.42
C ILE A 118 4.39 -1.88 -6.72
N ILE A 119 3.20 -1.43 -6.30
CA ILE A 119 2.76 -0.05 -6.46
C ILE A 119 2.77 0.63 -5.10
N VAL A 120 3.38 1.80 -5.05
CA VAL A 120 3.35 2.68 -3.90
C VAL A 120 2.64 3.96 -4.30
N VAL A 121 1.50 4.25 -3.68
CA VAL A 121 0.82 5.55 -3.80
C VAL A 121 1.19 6.35 -2.56
N ARG A 122 2.03 7.36 -2.76
CA ARG A 122 2.56 8.20 -1.70
C ARG A 122 1.78 9.51 -1.59
N GLU A 123 1.34 9.85 -0.38
CA GLU A 123 0.79 11.17 -0.09
C GLU A 123 1.92 12.18 0.16
N LEU A 124 1.96 13.24 -0.64
CA LEU A 124 3.00 14.26 -0.63
C LEU A 124 2.63 15.41 0.30
N GLN A 125 3.63 15.99 0.94
CA GLN A 125 3.48 17.25 1.65
C GLN A 125 3.48 18.41 0.65
N SER A 126 2.93 19.55 1.05
CA SER A 126 2.83 20.74 0.19
C SER A 126 4.18 21.29 -0.29
N THR A 127 5.25 20.94 0.38
CA THR A 127 6.63 21.37 0.07
C THR A 127 7.39 20.39 -0.81
N GLU A 128 6.90 19.14 -0.96
CA GLU A 128 7.62 18.12 -1.74
C GLU A 128 7.53 18.42 -3.25
N SER A 129 8.71 18.53 -3.88
CA SER A 129 8.89 18.85 -5.30
C SER A 129 9.09 17.60 -6.15
N TYR A 130 9.07 17.77 -7.47
CA TYR A 130 9.38 16.69 -8.42
C TYR A 130 10.79 16.10 -8.24
N GLU A 131 11.78 16.95 -7.88
CA GLU A 131 13.15 16.51 -7.63
C GLU A 131 13.24 15.53 -6.44
N GLU A 132 12.35 15.68 -5.45
CA GLU A 132 12.28 14.75 -4.31
C GLU A 132 11.71 13.39 -4.72
N LEU A 133 10.85 13.33 -5.73
CA LEU A 133 10.32 12.05 -6.25
C LEU A 133 11.44 11.22 -6.87
N ASP A 134 12.35 11.83 -7.63
CA ASP A 134 13.53 11.16 -8.19
C ASP A 134 14.44 10.63 -7.07
N GLY A 135 14.68 11.45 -6.05
CA GLY A 135 15.46 11.04 -4.86
C GLY A 135 14.85 9.84 -4.13
N ILE A 136 13.50 9.79 -4.01
CA ILE A 136 12.79 8.65 -3.42
C ILE A 136 12.92 7.41 -4.30
N ALA A 137 12.80 7.55 -5.62
CA ALA A 137 12.94 6.44 -6.55
C ALA A 137 14.35 5.85 -6.52
N CYS A 138 15.40 6.71 -6.48
CA CYS A 138 16.79 6.28 -6.29
C CYS A 138 16.98 5.54 -4.96
N MET A 139 16.46 6.11 -3.86
CA MET A 139 16.51 5.46 -2.54
C MET A 139 15.85 4.07 -2.54
N LEU A 140 14.71 3.92 -3.22
CA LEU A 140 14.03 2.62 -3.34
C LEU A 140 14.90 1.59 -4.06
N VAL A 141 15.56 1.97 -5.17
CA VAL A 141 16.50 1.08 -5.88
C VAL A 141 17.65 0.67 -4.98
N ASP A 142 18.26 1.62 -4.28
CA ASP A 142 19.40 1.35 -3.40
C ASP A 142 19.04 0.43 -2.23
N MET A 143 17.90 0.67 -1.58
CA MET A 143 17.41 -0.14 -0.48
C MET A 143 17.06 -1.57 -0.93
N LEU A 144 16.43 -1.72 -2.10
CA LEU A 144 16.12 -3.04 -2.65
C LEU A 144 17.38 -3.83 -3.01
N ASN A 145 18.39 -3.16 -3.57
CA ASN A 145 19.67 -3.79 -3.87
C ASN A 145 20.43 -4.21 -2.60
N THR A 146 20.39 -3.39 -1.54
CA THR A 146 21.20 -3.63 -0.33
C THR A 146 20.51 -4.51 0.68
N GLU A 147 19.23 -4.30 0.96
CA GLU A 147 18.49 -5.03 2.00
C GLU A 147 17.76 -6.25 1.47
N ALA A 148 17.12 -6.15 0.29
CA ALA A 148 16.42 -7.27 -0.31
C ALA A 148 17.32 -8.11 -1.25
N MET A 149 18.54 -7.66 -1.53
CA MET A 149 19.47 -8.30 -2.47
C MET A 149 18.86 -8.55 -3.84
N THR A 150 17.93 -7.69 -4.26
CA THR A 150 17.22 -7.81 -5.52
C THR A 150 17.39 -6.57 -6.37
N SER A 151 17.62 -6.76 -7.67
CA SER A 151 17.66 -5.66 -8.62
C SER A 151 16.23 -5.28 -9.00
N ALA A 152 15.95 -3.99 -8.98
CA ALA A 152 14.64 -3.46 -9.32
C ALA A 152 14.74 -2.29 -10.29
N TRP A 153 13.68 -2.06 -11.04
CA TRP A 153 13.41 -0.84 -11.77
C TRP A 153 12.29 -0.09 -11.07
N VAL A 154 12.45 1.21 -10.94
CA VAL A 154 11.48 2.09 -10.31
C VAL A 154 11.09 3.19 -11.29
N SER A 155 9.79 3.38 -11.47
CA SER A 155 9.28 4.56 -12.16
C SER A 155 8.33 5.33 -11.27
N TYR A 156 8.11 6.61 -11.59
CA TYR A 156 7.18 7.45 -10.88
C TYR A 156 6.41 8.38 -11.82
N SER A 157 5.22 8.78 -11.38
CA SER A 157 4.33 9.67 -12.10
C SER A 157 4.58 11.13 -11.75
N ASN A 158 3.98 12.04 -12.53
CA ASN A 158 3.69 13.39 -12.06
C ASN A 158 2.79 13.36 -10.81
N VAL A 159 2.68 14.51 -10.16
CA VAL A 159 1.83 14.67 -8.98
C VAL A 159 0.38 14.74 -9.40
N ALA A 160 -0.43 13.88 -8.81
CA ALA A 160 -1.89 13.92 -8.88
C ALA A 160 -2.43 14.78 -7.72
N ASP A 161 -3.20 15.79 -8.00
CA ASP A 161 -3.80 16.69 -7.01
C ASP A 161 -5.18 16.21 -6.52
N ASP A 162 -5.78 15.26 -7.24
CA ASP A 162 -7.06 14.66 -6.91
C ASP A 162 -7.00 13.12 -7.04
N ILE A 163 -7.85 12.45 -6.27
CA ILE A 163 -7.94 10.99 -6.24
C ILE A 163 -8.32 10.39 -7.60
N MET A 164 -9.05 11.13 -8.44
CA MET A 164 -9.45 10.67 -9.78
C MET A 164 -8.29 10.67 -10.78
N GLU A 165 -7.27 11.49 -10.55
CA GLU A 165 -6.08 11.56 -11.40
C GLU A 165 -5.12 10.37 -11.19
N LEU A 166 -5.32 9.59 -10.11
CA LEU A 166 -4.43 8.47 -9.77
C LEU A 166 -4.41 7.35 -10.82
N SER A 167 -5.52 7.14 -11.55
CA SER A 167 -5.55 6.17 -12.65
C SER A 167 -4.62 6.61 -13.79
N ASP A 168 -4.62 7.89 -14.13
CA ASP A 168 -3.76 8.41 -15.20
C ASP A 168 -2.30 8.51 -14.72
N ALA A 169 -2.06 8.91 -13.47
CA ALA A 169 -0.74 8.85 -12.85
C ALA A 169 -0.16 7.42 -12.88
N TYR A 170 -0.96 6.40 -12.60
CA TYR A 170 -0.53 5.01 -12.72
C TYR A 170 -0.15 4.62 -14.16
N LYS A 171 -0.96 5.00 -15.16
CA LYS A 171 -0.67 4.74 -16.58
C LYS A 171 0.62 5.44 -17.03
N GLU A 172 0.84 6.66 -16.55
CA GLU A 172 2.05 7.44 -16.81
C GLU A 172 3.30 6.74 -16.25
N ALA A 173 3.30 6.39 -14.96
CA ALA A 173 4.40 5.66 -14.33
C ALA A 173 4.67 4.32 -15.03
N ARG A 174 3.61 3.60 -15.44
CA ARG A 174 3.74 2.35 -16.18
C ARG A 174 4.40 2.56 -17.54
N THR A 175 3.98 3.59 -18.26
CA THR A 175 4.57 3.94 -19.57
C THR A 175 6.05 4.33 -19.42
N ALA A 176 6.37 5.14 -18.39
CA ALA A 176 7.74 5.52 -18.09
C ALA A 176 8.62 4.27 -17.81
N LEU A 177 8.10 3.30 -17.05
CA LEU A 177 8.81 2.05 -16.77
C LEU A 177 9.05 1.22 -18.04
N GLU A 178 8.00 0.99 -18.83
CA GLU A 178 8.07 0.18 -20.05
C GLU A 178 9.03 0.80 -21.09
N VAL A 179 8.90 2.11 -21.33
CA VAL A 179 9.76 2.84 -22.26
C VAL A 179 11.20 2.95 -21.72
N GLY A 180 11.33 3.27 -20.43
CA GLY A 180 12.62 3.40 -19.78
C GLY A 180 13.48 2.15 -19.88
N LYS A 181 12.91 0.98 -19.63
CA LYS A 181 13.60 -0.31 -19.74
C LYS A 181 14.07 -0.64 -21.16
N ILE A 182 13.37 -0.15 -22.18
CA ILE A 182 13.75 -0.39 -23.59
C ILE A 182 14.89 0.54 -24.04
N PHE A 183 14.78 1.83 -23.71
CA PHE A 183 15.67 2.86 -24.26
C PHE A 183 16.85 3.20 -23.36
N TYR A 184 16.76 2.91 -22.05
CA TYR A 184 17.75 3.28 -21.04
C TYR A 184 18.13 2.07 -20.18
N ALA A 185 18.70 1.04 -20.83
CA ALA A 185 19.04 -0.24 -20.19
C ALA A 185 20.08 -0.12 -19.05
N ASP A 186 20.81 0.96 -18.97
CA ASP A 186 21.79 1.32 -17.94
C ASP A 186 21.19 2.03 -16.74
N LYS A 187 19.94 2.45 -16.82
CA LYS A 187 19.21 3.13 -15.73
C LYS A 187 18.21 2.20 -15.05
N ASN A 188 17.95 2.51 -13.78
CA ASN A 188 16.98 1.79 -12.95
C ASN A 188 15.85 2.71 -12.46
N VAL A 189 15.90 4.01 -12.75
CA VAL A 189 14.89 5.00 -12.34
C VAL A 189 14.39 5.75 -13.57
N PHE A 190 13.07 5.92 -13.66
CA PHE A 190 12.36 6.55 -14.79
C PHE A 190 11.23 7.44 -14.25
N GLY A 191 11.13 8.68 -14.72
CA GLY A 191 10.08 9.62 -14.39
C GLY A 191 9.58 10.40 -15.60
#